data_3727c939929cb5f7cf33271875f4e5be
#
_entry.id   3727c939929cb5f7cf33271875f4e5be
#
_cell.length_a   1.000
_cell.length_b   1.000
_cell.length_c   1.000
_cell.angle_alpha   90.00
_cell.angle_beta   90.00
_cell.angle_gamma   90.00
#
_symmetry.space_group_name_H-M   'P 1'
#
loop_
_entity.id
_entity.type
_entity.pdbx_description
1 polymer ?
#
loop_
_entity_poly.entity_id
_entity_poly.type
_entity_poly.pdbx_seq_one_letter_code
_entity_poly.pdbx_strand_id
1 'polypeptide(L)'
;WEALRNQYAKSSDYTPATAATQASKDLVTKLMGGGPNPYGTQYPQPVGTDGKLAAGARPLWNSDWSDAMEQQALRTELNLSVSGGGKANQYFFSAGYLNDKGIALESGYQRFNLRSNVTSEMTSWLKGSINLSFAHSMQNYPVSSDSKTSNVITAGRTMPGFYPIYEMNTDGSYKLDDNGDRIYDFGSYRPSGSMANWNLPATLPLDKSERMKDEFSGRTYLEATI
;
A
#
# COMPACT_ATOMS: atom_id res chain seq x y z
N TRP A 1 21.66 -19.40 1.71
CA TRP A 1 22.86 -20.23 1.54
C TRP A 1 22.51 -21.72 1.62
N GLU A 2 21.85 -22.18 2.65
CA GLU A 2 21.52 -23.60 2.84
C GLU A 2 20.74 -24.21 1.68
N ALA A 3 19.74 -23.52 1.16
CA ALA A 3 18.98 -23.96 0.00
C ALA A 3 19.88 -24.13 -1.24
N LEU A 4 20.79 -23.19 -1.46
CA LEU A 4 21.74 -23.21 -2.58
C LEU A 4 22.77 -24.35 -2.42
N ARG A 5 23.31 -24.53 -1.21
CA ARG A 5 24.18 -25.66 -0.90
C ARG A 5 23.47 -27.01 -1.17
N ASN A 6 22.24 -27.15 -0.73
CA ASN A 6 21.47 -28.38 -0.92
C ASN A 6 21.14 -28.60 -2.40
N GLN A 7 20.97 -27.55 -3.19
CA GLN A 7 20.80 -27.65 -4.63
C GLN A 7 22.09 -28.20 -5.29
N TYR A 8 23.25 -27.67 -4.94
CA TYR A 8 24.52 -28.18 -5.45
C TYR A 8 24.81 -29.61 -5.00
N ALA A 9 24.54 -29.95 -3.74
CA ALA A 9 24.75 -31.30 -3.20
C ALA A 9 23.89 -32.40 -3.84
N LYS A 10 22.84 -32.03 -4.60
CA LYS A 10 22.05 -32.97 -5.41
C LYS A 10 22.68 -33.32 -6.75
N SER A 11 23.65 -32.52 -7.22
CA SER A 11 24.40 -32.81 -8.45
C SER A 11 25.57 -33.75 -8.15
N SER A 12 25.81 -34.70 -9.02
CA SER A 12 26.97 -35.58 -8.96
C SER A 12 28.32 -34.87 -9.10
N ASP A 13 28.30 -33.63 -9.54
CA ASP A 13 29.51 -32.82 -9.77
C ASP A 13 30.11 -32.25 -8.47
N TYR A 14 29.37 -32.35 -7.37
CA TYR A 14 29.79 -31.78 -6.09
C TYR A 14 29.80 -32.80 -4.95
N THR A 15 30.87 -32.76 -4.17
CA THR A 15 30.87 -33.34 -2.83
C THR A 15 30.19 -32.38 -1.82
N PRO A 16 29.82 -32.81 -0.62
CA PRO A 16 29.24 -31.91 0.40
C PRO A 16 30.12 -30.67 0.68
N ALA A 17 31.44 -30.85 0.70
CA ALA A 17 32.40 -29.76 0.95
C ALA A 17 32.47 -28.78 -0.25
N THR A 18 32.54 -29.32 -1.46
CA THR A 18 32.59 -28.47 -2.67
C THR A 18 31.24 -27.79 -2.94
N ALA A 19 30.11 -28.42 -2.60
CA ALA A 19 28.79 -27.80 -2.65
C ALA A 19 28.68 -26.60 -1.68
N ALA A 20 29.23 -26.72 -0.47
CA ALA A 20 29.27 -25.59 0.47
C ALA A 20 30.14 -24.44 -0.03
N THR A 21 31.30 -24.74 -0.59
CA THR A 21 32.19 -23.74 -1.19
C THR A 21 31.52 -23.03 -2.35
N GLN A 22 30.87 -23.76 -3.25
CA GLN A 22 30.18 -23.18 -4.40
C GLN A 22 28.97 -22.32 -3.98
N ALA A 23 28.22 -22.78 -2.97
CA ALA A 23 27.10 -22.01 -2.42
C ALA A 23 27.56 -20.67 -1.84
N SER A 24 28.66 -20.62 -1.11
CA SER A 24 29.21 -19.38 -0.58
C SER A 24 29.69 -18.43 -1.67
N LYS A 25 30.34 -18.97 -2.71
CA LYS A 25 30.84 -18.22 -3.86
C LYS A 25 29.70 -17.60 -4.68
N ASP A 26 28.63 -18.33 -4.91
CA ASP A 26 27.57 -17.93 -5.84
C ASP A 26 26.41 -17.21 -5.14
N LEU A 27 26.37 -17.18 -3.80
CA LEU A 27 25.23 -16.66 -3.05
C LEU A 27 24.80 -15.26 -3.50
N VAL A 28 25.73 -14.31 -3.52
CA VAL A 28 25.44 -12.93 -3.86
C VAL A 28 24.98 -12.84 -5.33
N THR A 29 25.68 -13.48 -6.24
CA THR A 29 25.31 -13.47 -7.67
C THR A 29 23.95 -14.11 -7.92
N LYS A 30 23.64 -15.20 -7.26
CA LYS A 30 22.34 -15.89 -7.38
C LYS A 30 21.19 -15.09 -6.80
N LEU A 31 21.41 -14.33 -5.72
CA LEU A 31 20.39 -13.47 -5.12
C LEU A 31 20.27 -12.13 -5.84
N MET A 32 21.40 -11.53 -6.19
CA MET A 32 21.45 -10.17 -6.70
C MET A 32 21.58 -10.09 -8.23
N GLY A 33 21.76 -11.23 -8.93
CA GLY A 33 21.79 -11.26 -10.40
C GLY A 33 22.83 -10.35 -11.05
N GLY A 34 23.88 -9.93 -10.32
CA GLY A 34 24.86 -8.94 -10.76
C GLY A 34 24.62 -7.51 -10.25
N GLY A 35 23.57 -7.30 -9.48
CA GLY A 35 23.32 -6.03 -8.77
C GLY A 35 24.26 -5.81 -7.59
N PRO A 36 24.10 -4.69 -6.87
CA PRO A 36 25.00 -4.32 -5.79
C PRO A 36 24.94 -5.33 -4.62
N ASN A 37 26.11 -5.67 -4.09
CA ASN A 37 26.22 -6.56 -2.93
C ASN A 37 25.79 -5.80 -1.66
N PRO A 38 24.74 -6.25 -0.93
CA PRO A 38 24.28 -5.57 0.28
C PRO A 38 25.30 -5.56 1.42
N TYR A 39 26.37 -6.34 1.35
CA TYR A 39 27.47 -6.34 2.32
C TYR A 39 28.71 -5.55 1.85
N GLY A 40 28.61 -4.91 0.68
CA GLY A 40 29.69 -4.15 0.11
C GLY A 40 30.78 -5.01 -0.54
N THR A 41 31.76 -4.34 -1.14
CA THR A 41 32.85 -4.98 -1.88
C THR A 41 33.85 -5.70 -0.95
N GLN A 42 33.91 -5.31 0.32
CA GLN A 42 34.81 -5.92 1.31
C GLN A 42 34.38 -7.35 1.72
N TYR A 43 33.10 -7.70 1.48
CA TYR A 43 32.55 -9.02 1.75
C TYR A 43 31.96 -9.64 0.46
N PRO A 44 32.80 -10.02 -0.52
CA PRO A 44 32.31 -10.63 -1.77
C PRO A 44 31.57 -11.95 -1.54
N GLN A 45 31.92 -12.64 -0.47
CA GLN A 45 31.28 -13.86 0.04
C GLN A 45 30.91 -13.66 1.50
N PRO A 46 29.75 -13.02 1.76
CA PRO A 46 29.35 -12.66 3.13
C PRO A 46 29.02 -13.87 4.01
N VAL A 47 28.74 -15.02 3.41
CA VAL A 47 28.45 -16.27 4.13
C VAL A 47 29.54 -17.29 3.84
N GLY A 48 30.18 -17.79 4.89
CA GLY A 48 31.24 -18.78 4.81
C GLY A 48 30.73 -20.19 4.43
N THR A 49 31.67 -21.10 4.22
CA THR A 49 31.37 -22.52 3.91
C THR A 49 30.69 -23.28 5.05
N ASP A 50 30.72 -22.72 6.24
CA ASP A 50 30.01 -23.19 7.43
C ASP A 50 28.54 -22.66 7.51
N GLY A 51 28.14 -21.84 6.53
CA GLY A 51 26.81 -21.23 6.49
C GLY A 51 26.62 -20.03 7.42
N LYS A 52 27.68 -19.57 8.08
CA LYS A 52 27.62 -18.42 8.99
C LYS A 52 28.05 -17.14 8.28
N LEU A 53 27.48 -16.04 8.74
CA LEU A 53 27.89 -14.73 8.29
C LEU A 53 29.35 -14.46 8.70
N ALA A 54 30.15 -13.92 7.80
CA ALA A 54 31.52 -13.57 8.05
C ALA A 54 31.63 -12.56 9.23
N ALA A 55 32.66 -12.75 10.05
CA ALA A 55 32.86 -11.88 11.23
C ALA A 55 32.95 -10.42 10.82
N GLY A 56 32.15 -9.56 11.45
CA GLY A 56 32.09 -8.14 11.15
C GLY A 56 31.25 -7.76 9.91
N ALA A 57 30.76 -8.72 9.11
CA ALA A 57 29.89 -8.42 7.98
C ALA A 57 28.54 -7.88 8.50
N ARG A 58 28.19 -6.70 8.02
CA ARG A 58 26.90 -6.06 8.29
C ARG A 58 26.32 -5.57 6.97
N PRO A 59 25.01 -5.69 6.76
CA PRO A 59 24.40 -5.16 5.56
C PRO A 59 24.52 -3.62 5.56
N LEU A 60 24.86 -3.05 4.42
CA LEU A 60 24.90 -1.61 4.17
C LEU A 60 23.51 -1.01 4.11
N TRP A 61 22.52 -1.82 3.76
CA TRP A 61 21.09 -1.47 3.77
C TRP A 61 20.24 -2.69 4.13
N ASN A 62 19.07 -2.40 4.62
CA ASN A 62 17.99 -3.36 4.84
C ASN A 62 16.67 -2.61 4.62
N SER A 63 16.10 -2.69 3.43
CA SER A 63 14.90 -1.94 3.05
C SER A 63 13.66 -2.52 3.70
N ASP A 64 12.89 -1.69 4.37
CA ASP A 64 11.57 -2.05 4.86
C ASP A 64 10.53 -1.75 3.77
N TRP A 65 10.21 -2.79 3.00
CA TRP A 65 9.22 -2.70 1.94
C TRP A 65 7.80 -2.56 2.48
N SER A 66 7.51 -3.07 3.70
CA SER A 66 6.21 -2.90 4.33
C SER A 66 5.97 -1.44 4.69
N ASP A 67 6.94 -0.82 5.37
CA ASP A 67 6.87 0.60 5.73
C ASP A 67 6.76 1.51 4.50
N ALA A 68 7.51 1.20 3.44
CA ALA A 68 7.45 1.96 2.19
C ALA A 68 6.12 1.85 1.44
N MET A 69 5.29 0.87 1.75
CA MET A 69 3.95 0.66 1.18
C MET A 69 2.82 1.05 2.12
N GLU A 70 3.15 1.59 3.27
CA GLU A 70 2.21 2.08 4.26
C GLU A 70 2.23 3.61 4.32
N GLN A 71 1.13 4.18 4.73
CA GLN A 71 1.00 5.60 5.02
C GLN A 71 0.34 5.79 6.38
N GLN A 72 0.49 6.99 6.93
CA GLN A 72 -0.19 7.33 8.17
C GLN A 72 -1.70 7.33 7.94
N ALA A 73 -2.41 6.41 8.58
CA ALA A 73 -3.85 6.34 8.59
C ALA A 73 -4.41 7.44 9.52
N LEU A 74 -5.26 8.29 8.96
CA LEU A 74 -5.92 9.35 9.72
C LEU A 74 -7.40 9.41 9.31
N ARG A 75 -8.29 9.30 10.29
CA ARG A 75 -9.72 9.46 10.10
C ARG A 75 -10.19 10.78 10.73
N THR A 76 -10.84 11.59 9.92
CA THR A 76 -11.50 12.82 10.36
C THR A 76 -12.98 12.74 10.00
N GLU A 77 -13.85 12.96 10.98
CA GLU A 77 -15.29 12.96 10.80
C GLU A 77 -15.91 14.19 11.45
N LEU A 78 -16.72 14.90 10.67
CA LEU A 78 -17.47 16.07 11.12
C LEU A 78 -18.94 15.88 10.78
N ASN A 79 -19.82 15.99 11.78
CA ASN A 79 -21.25 15.94 11.60
C ASN A 79 -21.88 17.17 12.27
N LEU A 80 -22.70 17.88 11.50
CA LEU A 80 -23.48 19.02 11.95
C LEU A 80 -24.96 18.72 11.75
N SER A 81 -25.80 19.08 12.69
CA SER A 81 -27.24 18.97 12.53
C SER A 81 -27.97 20.10 13.22
N VAL A 82 -29.09 20.47 12.65
CA VAL A 82 -30.05 21.41 13.24
C VAL A 82 -31.45 20.84 13.09
N SER A 83 -32.20 20.92 14.16
CA SER A 83 -33.63 20.54 14.18
C SER A 83 -34.42 21.56 14.94
N GLY A 84 -35.67 21.70 14.56
CA GLY A 84 -36.58 22.62 15.21
C GLY A 84 -38.00 22.43 14.70
N GLY A 85 -38.87 23.26 15.22
CA GLY A 85 -40.26 23.27 14.80
C GLY A 85 -41.24 23.54 15.94
N GLY A 86 -42.50 23.46 15.62
CA GLY A 86 -43.61 23.60 16.53
C GLY A 86 -44.65 22.50 16.29
N LYS A 87 -45.92 22.77 16.71
CA LYS A 87 -47.00 21.80 16.52
C LYS A 87 -47.30 21.50 15.04
N ALA A 88 -47.21 22.52 14.18
CA ALA A 88 -47.58 22.39 12.76
C ALA A 88 -46.39 22.05 11.83
N ASN A 89 -45.17 22.41 12.22
CA ASN A 89 -44.03 22.24 11.36
C ASN A 89 -42.85 21.66 12.14
N GLN A 90 -42.18 20.70 11.56
CA GLN A 90 -40.92 20.09 12.08
C GLN A 90 -39.91 20.01 10.98
N TYR A 91 -38.66 20.30 11.30
CA TYR A 91 -37.56 20.18 10.35
C TYR A 91 -36.32 19.61 11.01
N PHE A 92 -35.56 18.92 10.22
CA PHE A 92 -34.23 18.41 10.54
C PHE A 92 -33.34 18.55 9.30
N PHE A 93 -32.18 19.16 9.49
CA PHE A 93 -31.14 19.25 8.49
C PHE A 93 -29.84 18.71 9.08
N SER A 94 -29.07 17.98 8.29
CA SER A 94 -27.73 17.55 8.68
C SER A 94 -26.77 17.57 7.51
N ALA A 95 -25.51 17.87 7.81
CA ALA A 95 -24.38 17.78 6.91
C ALA A 95 -23.28 16.98 7.57
N GLY A 96 -22.68 16.05 6.84
CA GLY A 96 -21.59 15.23 7.32
C GLY A 96 -20.43 15.22 6.33
N TYR A 97 -19.22 15.21 6.85
CA TYR A 97 -17.99 15.04 6.11
C TYR A 97 -17.15 13.96 6.78
N LEU A 98 -16.67 13.03 6.00
CA LEU A 98 -15.75 11.98 6.41
C LEU A 98 -14.55 11.99 5.46
N ASN A 99 -13.34 11.98 6.03
CA ASN A 99 -12.10 11.72 5.34
C ASN A 99 -11.35 10.62 6.11
N ASP A 100 -11.17 9.48 5.49
CA ASP A 100 -10.56 8.28 6.06
C ASP A 100 -9.40 7.83 5.17
N LYS A 101 -8.17 8.12 5.59
CA LYS A 101 -6.96 7.61 4.94
C LYS A 101 -6.68 6.20 5.41
N GLY A 102 -6.59 5.26 4.48
CA GLY A 102 -6.20 3.89 4.79
C GLY A 102 -4.72 3.75 5.10
N ILE A 103 -4.33 2.64 5.71
CA ILE A 103 -2.92 2.34 6.02
C ILE A 103 -2.11 2.01 4.76
N ALA A 104 -2.72 1.38 3.76
CA ALA A 104 -2.04 1.10 2.51
C ALA A 104 -1.82 2.39 1.72
N LEU A 105 -0.62 2.55 1.16
CA LEU A 105 -0.27 3.69 0.31
C LEU A 105 -1.31 3.88 -0.79
N GLU A 106 -1.70 5.13 -1.08
CA GLU A 106 -2.73 5.51 -2.06
C GLU A 106 -4.14 4.94 -1.78
N SER A 107 -4.44 4.51 -0.56
CA SER A 107 -5.79 4.12 -0.16
C SER A 107 -6.48 5.21 0.66
N GLY A 108 -7.77 5.42 0.40
CA GLY A 108 -8.55 6.39 1.15
C GLY A 108 -10.02 6.41 0.75
N TYR A 109 -10.83 6.98 1.63
CA TYR A 109 -12.25 7.17 1.40
C TYR A 109 -12.69 8.54 1.90
N GLN A 110 -13.38 9.28 1.05
CA GLN A 110 -14.01 10.55 1.41
C GLN A 110 -15.50 10.47 1.15
N ARG A 111 -16.28 11.08 2.04
CA ARG A 111 -17.73 11.18 1.87
C ARG A 111 -18.24 12.51 2.39
N PHE A 112 -19.05 13.15 1.58
CA PHE A 112 -19.88 14.27 1.97
C PHE A 112 -21.34 13.85 1.88
N ASN A 113 -22.15 14.16 2.88
CA ASN A 113 -23.56 13.84 2.88
C ASN A 113 -24.42 14.98 3.44
N LEU A 114 -25.59 15.13 2.84
CA LEU A 114 -26.63 16.06 3.28
C LEU A 114 -27.92 15.30 3.50
N ARG A 115 -28.67 15.69 4.51
CA ARG A 115 -30.03 15.19 4.76
C ARG A 115 -30.94 16.32 5.15
N SER A 116 -32.16 16.31 4.62
CA SER A 116 -33.24 17.24 4.93
C SER A 116 -34.52 16.46 5.16
N ASN A 117 -35.14 16.64 6.30
CA ASN A 117 -36.45 16.11 6.63
C ASN A 117 -37.34 17.29 7.05
N VAL A 118 -38.46 17.47 6.36
CA VAL A 118 -39.42 18.50 6.66
C VAL A 118 -40.81 17.89 6.70
N THR A 119 -41.55 18.13 7.77
CA THR A 119 -42.94 17.71 7.92
C THR A 119 -43.76 18.93 8.27
N SER A 120 -44.91 19.09 7.63
CA SER A 120 -45.80 20.23 7.80
C SER A 120 -47.26 19.78 7.86
N GLU A 121 -47.99 20.25 8.86
CA GLU A 121 -49.44 20.23 8.90
C GLU A 121 -49.95 21.45 8.12
N MET A 122 -50.32 21.24 6.84
CA MET A 122 -50.72 22.30 5.92
C MET A 122 -52.10 22.85 6.28
N THR A 123 -52.97 21.95 6.76
CA THR A 123 -54.32 22.25 7.30
C THR A 123 -54.61 21.30 8.46
N SER A 124 -55.75 21.46 9.12
CA SER A 124 -56.20 20.58 10.20
C SER A 124 -56.45 19.11 9.74
N TRP A 125 -56.59 18.89 8.45
CA TRP A 125 -56.86 17.58 7.84
C TRP A 125 -55.78 17.10 6.87
N LEU A 126 -54.75 17.93 6.53
CA LEU A 126 -53.72 17.60 5.56
C LEU A 126 -52.35 17.82 6.14
N LYS A 127 -51.52 16.76 6.15
CA LYS A 127 -50.14 16.74 6.56
C LYS A 127 -49.25 16.25 5.41
N GLY A 128 -48.09 16.86 5.23
CA GLY A 128 -47.11 16.47 4.23
C GLY A 128 -45.73 16.35 4.81
N SER A 129 -44.91 15.48 4.21
CA SER A 129 -43.51 15.35 4.56
C SER A 129 -42.65 15.16 3.30
N ILE A 130 -41.46 15.75 3.36
CA ILE A 130 -40.41 15.62 2.34
C ILE A 130 -39.13 15.21 3.07
N ASN A 131 -38.55 14.10 2.65
CA ASN A 131 -37.26 13.61 3.13
C ASN A 131 -36.33 13.51 1.94
N LEU A 132 -35.22 14.24 1.97
CA LEU A 132 -34.22 14.24 0.93
C LEU A 132 -32.86 13.84 1.53
N SER A 133 -32.10 13.07 0.80
CA SER A 133 -30.70 12.82 1.13
C SER A 133 -29.84 12.83 -0.11
N PHE A 134 -28.64 13.35 0.03
CA PHE A 134 -27.59 13.34 -0.95
C PHE A 134 -26.30 12.85 -0.32
N ALA A 135 -25.55 12.02 -1.00
CA ALA A 135 -24.21 11.64 -0.63
C ALA A 135 -23.30 11.61 -1.86
N HIS A 136 -22.14 12.23 -1.73
CA HIS A 136 -21.04 12.14 -2.66
C HIS A 136 -19.90 11.39 -1.97
N SER A 137 -19.38 10.34 -2.59
CA SER A 137 -18.24 9.60 -2.06
C SER A 137 -17.18 9.38 -3.12
N MET A 138 -15.94 9.44 -2.67
CA MET A 138 -14.75 9.18 -3.46
C MET A 138 -13.89 8.17 -2.72
N GLN A 139 -13.53 7.10 -3.39
CA GLN A 139 -12.68 6.04 -2.84
C GLN A 139 -11.47 5.87 -3.74
N ASN A 140 -10.29 6.07 -3.15
CA ASN A 140 -9.01 5.74 -3.76
C ASN A 140 -8.59 4.35 -3.25
N TYR A 141 -8.13 3.51 -4.14
CA TYR A 141 -7.59 2.20 -3.77
C TYR A 141 -6.39 1.89 -4.64
N PRO A 142 -5.33 1.31 -4.05
CA PRO A 142 -4.21 0.84 -4.85
C PRO A 142 -4.71 -0.25 -5.78
N VAL A 143 -4.17 -0.32 -6.98
CA VAL A 143 -4.51 -1.39 -7.92
C VAL A 143 -4.32 -2.73 -7.23
N SER A 144 -5.42 -3.41 -6.98
CA SER A 144 -5.45 -4.71 -6.34
C SER A 144 -5.74 -5.75 -7.41
N SER A 145 -4.73 -6.53 -7.79
CA SER A 145 -4.96 -7.80 -8.45
C SER A 145 -4.59 -8.92 -7.48
N ASP A 146 -5.05 -10.14 -7.74
CA ASP A 146 -4.62 -11.34 -6.99
C ASP A 146 -3.14 -11.66 -7.20
N SER A 147 -2.45 -10.85 -8.00
CA SER A 147 -1.02 -10.96 -8.26
C SER A 147 -0.21 -10.46 -7.07
N LYS A 148 0.81 -11.21 -6.67
CA LYS A 148 1.78 -10.82 -5.63
C LYS A 148 2.46 -9.48 -5.93
N THR A 149 2.53 -9.08 -7.20
CA THR A 149 3.21 -7.87 -7.67
C THR A 149 2.37 -6.61 -7.58
N SER A 150 1.05 -6.72 -7.43
CA SER A 150 0.14 -5.57 -7.38
C SER A 150 -0.63 -5.47 -6.07
N ASN A 151 -0.58 -6.49 -5.21
CA ASN A 151 -1.14 -6.40 -3.87
C ASN A 151 -0.12 -5.77 -2.92
N VAL A 152 -0.38 -4.54 -2.49
CA VAL A 152 0.51 -3.71 -1.65
C VAL A 152 0.96 -4.44 -0.39
N ILE A 153 0.03 -5.06 0.34
CA ILE A 153 0.33 -5.74 1.60
C ILE A 153 1.16 -7.02 1.36
N THR A 154 0.78 -7.79 0.35
CA THR A 154 1.51 -9.03 0.01
C THR A 154 2.91 -8.73 -0.49
N ALA A 155 3.04 -7.72 -1.35
CA ALA A 155 4.32 -7.29 -1.89
C ALA A 155 5.26 -6.80 -0.78
N GLY A 156 4.79 -5.94 0.12
CA GLY A 156 5.56 -5.45 1.25
C GLY A 156 6.09 -6.56 2.15
N ARG A 157 5.27 -7.58 2.41
CA ARG A 157 5.64 -8.71 3.28
C ARG A 157 6.52 -9.76 2.61
N THR A 158 6.48 -9.87 1.30
CA THR A 158 7.22 -10.91 0.57
C THR A 158 8.54 -10.42 -0.01
N MET A 159 8.70 -9.11 -0.15
CA MET A 159 9.92 -8.53 -0.68
C MET A 159 11.03 -8.55 0.37
N PRO A 160 12.17 -9.20 0.11
CA PRO A 160 13.24 -9.26 1.10
C PRO A 160 13.99 -7.93 1.18
N GLY A 161 14.37 -7.53 2.39
CA GLY A 161 15.03 -6.25 2.67
C GLY A 161 16.41 -6.06 2.04
N PHE A 162 17.05 -7.14 1.57
CA PHE A 162 18.30 -7.03 0.83
C PHE A 162 18.12 -6.49 -0.61
N TYR A 163 16.91 -6.49 -1.18
CA TYR A 163 16.60 -5.71 -2.36
C TYR A 163 16.30 -4.27 -1.97
N PRO A 164 17.06 -3.30 -2.47
CA PRO A 164 16.85 -1.92 -2.10
C PRO A 164 15.61 -1.33 -2.79
N ILE A 165 14.95 -0.37 -2.11
CA ILE A 165 13.85 0.42 -2.70
C ILE A 165 14.40 1.49 -3.64
N TYR A 166 15.56 2.05 -3.28
CA TYR A 166 16.26 3.06 -4.06
C TYR A 166 17.61 2.52 -4.52
N GLU A 167 18.09 3.00 -5.66
CA GLU A 167 19.42 2.62 -6.14
C GLU A 167 20.50 2.99 -5.13
N MET A 168 21.42 2.04 -4.91
CA MET A 168 22.49 2.16 -3.92
C MET A 168 23.85 2.21 -4.61
N ASN A 169 24.73 3.04 -4.07
CA ASN A 169 26.16 2.99 -4.35
C ASN A 169 26.81 1.81 -3.63
N THR A 170 28.04 1.48 -4.00
CA THR A 170 28.80 0.37 -3.40
C THR A 170 29.20 0.62 -1.94
N ASP A 171 29.14 1.86 -1.48
CA ASP A 171 29.38 2.27 -0.09
C ASP A 171 28.12 2.27 0.78
N GLY A 172 26.95 1.98 0.19
CA GLY A 172 25.67 1.97 0.88
C GLY A 172 24.95 3.32 0.90
N SER A 173 25.46 4.35 0.25
CA SER A 173 24.76 5.62 0.06
C SER A 173 23.72 5.49 -1.08
N TYR A 174 22.69 6.36 -1.05
CA TYR A 174 21.71 6.43 -2.12
C TYR A 174 22.29 7.06 -3.38
N LYS A 175 21.95 6.55 -4.55
CA LYS A 175 22.13 7.28 -5.81
C LYS A 175 21.05 8.36 -5.91
N LEU A 176 21.48 9.52 -6.35
CA LEU A 176 20.63 10.69 -6.52
C LEU A 176 20.56 11.06 -8.00
N ASP A 177 19.42 11.61 -8.41
CA ASP A 177 19.26 12.22 -9.73
C ASP A 177 19.85 13.66 -9.77
N ASP A 178 19.69 14.34 -10.91
CA ASP A 178 20.18 15.70 -11.11
C ASP A 178 19.54 16.75 -10.20
N ASN A 179 18.38 16.44 -9.61
CA ASN A 179 17.66 17.31 -8.67
C ASN A 179 18.03 17.00 -7.20
N GLY A 180 18.82 15.95 -6.97
CA GLY A 180 19.17 15.48 -5.63
C GLY A 180 18.13 14.51 -5.02
N ASP A 181 17.18 14.04 -5.79
CA ASP A 181 16.20 13.07 -5.36
C ASP A 181 16.72 11.64 -5.49
N ARG A 182 16.27 10.74 -4.60
CA ARG A 182 16.65 9.32 -4.64
C ARG A 182 16.07 8.64 -5.87
N ILE A 183 16.88 7.91 -6.60
CA ILE A 183 16.45 7.13 -7.76
C ILE A 183 15.85 5.82 -7.27
N TYR A 184 14.63 5.49 -7.70
CA TYR A 184 14.00 4.20 -7.37
C TYR A 184 14.71 3.04 -8.08
N ASP A 185 14.96 1.96 -7.34
CA ASP A 185 15.56 0.73 -7.88
C ASP A 185 14.47 -0.22 -8.40
N PHE A 186 14.31 -0.28 -9.70
CA PHE A 186 13.41 -1.25 -10.33
C PHE A 186 13.99 -2.67 -10.39
N GLY A 187 15.24 -2.86 -9.99
CA GLY A 187 15.84 -4.18 -9.85
C GLY A 187 15.91 -4.98 -11.14
N SER A 188 16.28 -4.36 -12.26
CA SER A 188 16.46 -5.03 -13.54
C SER A 188 17.49 -6.18 -13.50
N TYR A 189 18.39 -6.12 -12.53
CA TYR A 189 19.41 -7.13 -12.26
C TYR A 189 18.88 -8.35 -11.47
N ARG A 190 17.70 -8.26 -10.86
CA ARG A 190 17.16 -9.33 -10.00
C ARG A 190 16.89 -10.58 -10.82
N PRO A 191 17.12 -11.78 -10.23
CA PRO A 191 16.82 -13.04 -10.91
C PRO A 191 15.36 -13.15 -11.34
N SER A 192 15.10 -13.90 -12.40
CA SER A 192 13.75 -14.20 -12.85
C SER A 192 12.89 -14.75 -11.70
N GLY A 193 11.68 -14.24 -11.54
CA GLY A 193 10.78 -14.58 -10.44
C GLY A 193 11.01 -13.80 -9.13
N SER A 194 12.05 -12.95 -9.08
CA SER A 194 12.38 -12.11 -7.92
C SER A 194 11.92 -10.65 -8.10
N MET A 195 10.79 -10.44 -8.75
CA MET A 195 10.21 -9.12 -9.03
C MET A 195 11.20 -8.17 -9.75
N ALA A 196 11.89 -8.68 -10.79
CA ALA A 196 12.72 -7.86 -11.68
C ALA A 196 11.83 -6.83 -12.42
N ASN A 197 12.39 -5.65 -12.67
CA ASN A 197 11.71 -4.51 -13.29
C ASN A 197 10.46 -4.04 -12.52
N TRP A 198 10.49 -4.13 -11.21
CA TRP A 198 9.35 -3.84 -10.36
C TRP A 198 9.76 -2.98 -9.14
N ASN A 199 8.99 -1.92 -8.89
CA ASN A 199 9.07 -1.11 -7.68
C ASN A 199 7.69 -0.49 -7.41
N LEU A 200 6.90 -1.13 -6.54
CA LEU A 200 5.54 -0.71 -6.27
C LEU A 200 5.46 0.66 -5.57
N PRO A 201 6.32 1.01 -4.59
CA PRO A 201 6.37 2.36 -4.04
C PRO A 201 6.58 3.46 -5.07
N ALA A 202 7.33 3.18 -6.14
CA ALA A 202 7.54 4.14 -7.23
C ALA A 202 6.32 4.28 -8.15
N THR A 203 5.56 3.21 -8.36
CA THR A 203 4.49 3.18 -9.37
C THR A 203 3.10 3.47 -8.79
N LEU A 204 2.84 3.16 -7.52
CA LEU A 204 1.53 3.40 -6.89
C LEU A 204 1.05 4.85 -6.97
N PRO A 205 1.88 5.88 -6.74
CA PRO A 205 1.44 7.27 -6.84
C PRO A 205 1.06 7.69 -8.27
N LEU A 206 1.55 6.93 -9.28
CA LEU A 206 1.29 7.19 -10.70
C LEU A 206 0.06 6.44 -11.20
N ASP A 207 -0.30 5.34 -10.55
CA ASP A 207 -1.41 4.46 -10.93
C ASP A 207 -2.62 4.72 -10.02
N LYS A 208 -3.39 5.76 -10.37
CA LYS A 208 -4.56 6.19 -9.59
C LYS A 208 -5.78 5.38 -9.98
N SER A 209 -6.30 4.61 -9.03
CA SER A 209 -7.58 3.93 -9.13
C SER A 209 -8.59 4.62 -8.21
N GLU A 210 -9.58 5.26 -8.82
CA GLU A 210 -10.55 6.10 -8.11
C GLU A 210 -11.98 5.68 -8.48
N ARG A 211 -12.83 5.58 -7.48
CA ARG A 211 -14.26 5.37 -7.63
C ARG A 211 -15.02 6.53 -7.02
N MET A 212 -15.77 7.25 -7.86
CA MET A 212 -16.72 8.26 -7.41
C MET A 212 -18.13 7.69 -7.44
N LYS A 213 -18.96 8.07 -6.46
CA LYS A 213 -20.35 7.67 -6.39
C LYS A 213 -21.18 8.82 -5.84
N ASP A 214 -22.22 9.17 -6.59
CA ASP A 214 -23.28 10.10 -6.18
C ASP A 214 -24.56 9.32 -5.90
N GLU A 215 -25.17 9.57 -4.76
CA GLU A 215 -26.41 8.96 -4.33
C GLU A 215 -27.41 10.06 -3.97
N PHE A 216 -28.54 10.03 -4.60
CA PHE A 216 -29.68 10.89 -4.27
C PHE A 216 -30.88 10.03 -3.91
N SER A 217 -31.52 10.35 -2.79
CA SER A 217 -32.77 9.69 -2.37
C SER A 217 -33.78 10.75 -1.95
N GLY A 218 -35.01 10.59 -2.43
CA GLY A 218 -36.13 11.43 -2.10
C GLY A 218 -37.36 10.60 -1.73
N ARG A 219 -38.03 10.96 -0.66
CA ARG A 219 -39.30 10.40 -0.24
C ARG A 219 -40.26 11.52 0.15
N THR A 220 -41.45 11.50 -0.40
CA THR A 220 -42.52 12.39 -0.01
C THR A 220 -43.78 11.60 0.30
N TYR A 221 -44.58 12.09 1.22
CA TYR A 221 -45.92 11.58 1.44
C TYR A 221 -46.87 12.69 1.84
N LEU A 222 -48.16 12.44 1.57
CA LEU A 222 -49.30 13.25 2.02
C LEU A 222 -50.24 12.34 2.82
N GLU A 223 -50.71 12.84 3.96
CA GLU A 223 -51.66 12.16 4.84
C GLU A 223 -52.88 13.06 4.98
N ALA A 224 -54.07 12.51 4.68
CA ALA A 224 -55.34 13.20 4.84
C ALA A 224 -56.13 12.51 5.92
N THR A 225 -56.60 13.26 6.92
CA THR A 225 -57.49 12.78 7.95
C THR A 225 -58.92 13.18 7.56
N ILE A 226 -59.77 12.19 7.34
CA ILE A 226 -61.17 12.35 6.92
C ILE A 226 -62.09 12.16 8.12
#